data_893125e26819b0e2ede1fe7b4f7e452e
#
_entry.id   893125e26819b0e2ede1fe7b4f7e452e
#
_cell.length_a   1.000
_cell.length_b   1.000
_cell.length_c   1.000
_cell.angle_alpha   90.00
_cell.angle_beta   90.00
_cell.angle_gamma   90.00
#
_symmetry.space_group_name_H-M   'P 1'
#
loop_
_entity.id
_entity.type
_entity.pdbx_description
1 polymer ?
#
loop_
_entity_poly.entity_id
_entity_poly.type
_entity_poly.pdbx_seq_one_letter_code
_entity_poly.pdbx_strand_id
1 'polypeptide(L)'
;MRLEHVRDRLRALGAKPCHERLVLRAWTQALPLDSGPRPVEDFLPLRLRSALPSVAAELRGLARLRSEHAAADGATRLLVELADGLTVESVLLPRAGLCVSTQVGCAVGCAFCMTGRDGLDRQLGSAEIVAQVTLARSLRVVRKVVFMGMGEPAHNLDNVLDAIELLGSEGAIAHKNLVFSTVGDRRALARLPQGKVKPALALSLHSTSAALRAQLMPRAPRIEPAELVELGERYARATHYPIQYQWTLLDGINDGDEEREGIVRLLAGKYAVMNLIPWNAVPGLRFARPAPERAAAMALDLNRRGVLTKLRNSAGQDVDGGCGQLRARAIGLPTPTAGAAGGANVRPG
;
A
#
# COMPACT_ATOMS: atom_id res chain seq x y z
N MET A 1 10.40 -7.37 12.17
CA MET A 1 10.96 -8.75 11.95
C MET A 1 10.97 -9.11 10.47
N ARG A 2 12.03 -9.81 9.99
CA ARG A 2 12.13 -10.32 8.59
C ARG A 2 11.68 -11.78 8.50
N LEU A 3 11.23 -12.21 7.33
CA LEU A 3 10.86 -13.60 7.06
C LEU A 3 12.02 -14.57 7.27
N GLU A 4 13.27 -14.13 7.02
CA GLU A 4 14.44 -14.97 7.26
C GLU A 4 14.56 -15.36 8.75
N HIS A 5 14.30 -14.43 9.68
CA HIS A 5 14.29 -14.76 11.12
C HIS A 5 13.20 -15.78 11.47
N VAL A 6 12.04 -15.73 10.81
CA VAL A 6 10.99 -16.75 10.98
C VAL A 6 11.49 -18.11 10.48
N ARG A 7 12.14 -18.16 9.30
CA ARG A 7 12.72 -19.40 8.75
C ARG A 7 13.83 -19.94 9.65
N ASP A 8 14.73 -19.09 10.15
CA ASP A 8 15.80 -19.49 11.06
C ASP A 8 15.23 -20.08 12.37
N ARG A 9 14.17 -19.47 12.90
CA ARG A 9 13.45 -19.99 14.06
C ARG A 9 12.89 -21.38 13.80
N LEU A 10 12.28 -21.62 12.64
CA LEU A 10 11.76 -22.94 12.26
C LEU A 10 12.88 -23.95 12.07
N ARG A 11 14.00 -23.58 11.42
CA ARG A 11 15.19 -24.42 11.23
C ARG A 11 15.81 -24.83 12.56
N ALA A 12 15.92 -23.91 13.52
CA ALA A 12 16.41 -24.21 14.88
C ALA A 12 15.53 -25.23 15.61
N LEU A 13 14.25 -25.37 15.22
CA LEU A 13 13.32 -26.38 15.70
C LEU A 13 13.35 -27.69 14.88
N GLY A 14 14.31 -27.81 13.94
CA GLY A 14 14.49 -28.99 13.11
C GLY A 14 13.66 -29.00 11.81
N ALA A 15 13.10 -27.85 11.41
CA ALA A 15 12.39 -27.76 10.14
C ALA A 15 13.34 -27.96 8.94
N LYS A 16 12.91 -28.79 8.00
CA LYS A 16 13.47 -28.87 6.65
C LYS A 16 12.68 -27.89 5.72
N PRO A 17 13.16 -27.57 4.51
CA PRO A 17 12.46 -26.67 3.61
C PRO A 17 10.99 -27.00 3.33
N CYS A 18 10.62 -28.28 3.30
CA CYS A 18 9.23 -28.72 3.14
C CYS A 18 8.36 -28.38 4.37
N HIS A 19 8.94 -28.46 5.59
CA HIS A 19 8.27 -28.10 6.83
C HIS A 19 8.11 -26.58 6.96
N GLU A 20 9.14 -25.80 6.61
CA GLU A 20 9.06 -24.34 6.55
C GLU A 20 7.90 -23.91 5.63
N ARG A 21 7.83 -24.52 4.43
CA ARG A 21 6.79 -24.22 3.45
C ARG A 21 5.39 -24.51 4.00
N LEU A 22 5.20 -25.65 4.69
CA LEU A 22 3.90 -25.98 5.28
C LEU A 22 3.47 -24.94 6.31
N VAL A 23 4.35 -24.63 7.27
CA VAL A 23 4.07 -23.66 8.34
C VAL A 23 3.81 -22.26 7.78
N LEU A 24 4.64 -21.80 6.85
CA LEU A 24 4.47 -20.48 6.21
C LEU A 24 3.21 -20.41 5.37
N ARG A 25 2.82 -21.48 4.68
CA ARG A 25 1.55 -21.57 3.95
C ARG A 25 0.36 -21.46 4.89
N ALA A 26 0.34 -22.26 5.96
CA ALA A 26 -0.72 -22.20 6.96
C ALA A 26 -0.83 -20.80 7.56
N TRP A 27 0.30 -20.19 7.96
CA TRP A 27 0.34 -18.85 8.50
C TRP A 27 -0.21 -17.80 7.52
N THR A 28 0.31 -17.76 6.29
CA THR A 28 -0.13 -16.77 5.29
C THR A 28 -1.60 -16.89 4.92
N GLN A 29 -2.19 -18.08 5.09
CA GLN A 29 -3.61 -18.34 4.84
C GLN A 29 -4.48 -18.17 6.08
N ALA A 30 -3.92 -17.72 7.21
CA ALA A 30 -4.58 -17.59 8.50
C ALA A 30 -5.21 -18.91 9.00
N LEU A 31 -4.58 -20.04 8.67
CA LEU A 31 -4.94 -21.37 9.15
C LEU A 31 -4.10 -21.75 10.39
N PRO A 32 -4.58 -22.70 11.22
CA PRO A 32 -3.73 -23.29 12.25
C PRO A 32 -2.42 -23.81 11.65
N LEU A 33 -1.27 -23.61 12.33
CA LEU A 33 0.05 -23.97 11.79
C LEU A 33 0.27 -25.47 11.59
N ASP A 34 -0.59 -26.28 12.17
CA ASP A 34 -0.67 -27.73 12.01
C ASP A 34 -1.63 -28.15 10.89
N SER A 35 -2.21 -27.21 10.16
CA SER A 35 -3.08 -27.51 9.01
C SER A 35 -2.26 -28.07 7.85
N GLY A 36 -2.61 -29.25 7.39
CA GLY A 36 -1.96 -29.90 6.26
C GLY A 36 -2.77 -31.09 5.72
N PRO A 37 -2.38 -31.67 4.58
CA PRO A 37 -3.06 -32.81 3.97
C PRO A 37 -2.77 -34.14 4.69
N ARG A 38 -1.86 -34.14 5.66
CA ARG A 38 -1.48 -35.30 6.47
C ARG A 38 -1.49 -34.93 7.94
N PRO A 39 -1.66 -35.92 8.86
CA PRO A 39 -1.47 -35.69 10.29
C PRO A 39 -0.07 -35.09 10.57
N VAL A 40 0.01 -34.08 11.43
CA VAL A 40 1.29 -33.41 11.75
C VAL A 40 2.32 -34.37 12.38
N GLU A 41 1.84 -35.42 13.02
CA GLU A 41 2.65 -36.49 13.62
C GLU A 41 3.53 -37.18 12.58
N ASP A 42 3.02 -37.34 11.38
CA ASP A 42 3.70 -38.05 10.28
C ASP A 42 4.61 -37.15 9.45
N PHE A 43 4.50 -35.83 9.64
CA PHE A 43 5.17 -34.88 8.77
C PHE A 43 6.14 -33.94 9.45
N LEU A 44 5.79 -33.40 10.64
CA LEU A 44 6.63 -32.42 11.33
C LEU A 44 7.56 -33.08 12.37
N PRO A 45 8.84 -32.63 12.48
CA PRO A 45 9.75 -33.06 13.55
C PRO A 45 9.12 -32.76 14.92
N LEU A 46 9.37 -33.66 15.89
CA LEU A 46 8.81 -33.57 17.25
C LEU A 46 9.05 -32.21 17.90
N ARG A 47 10.28 -31.66 17.81
CA ARG A 47 10.62 -30.35 18.38
C ARG A 47 9.80 -29.23 17.77
N LEU A 48 9.62 -29.25 16.46
CA LEU A 48 8.80 -28.22 15.74
C LEU A 48 7.35 -28.37 16.15
N ARG A 49 6.80 -29.59 16.15
CA ARG A 49 5.42 -29.88 16.54
C ARG A 49 5.09 -29.37 17.94
N SER A 50 5.94 -29.70 18.93
CA SER A 50 5.77 -29.24 20.30
C SER A 50 5.88 -27.72 20.46
N ALA A 51 6.61 -27.04 19.57
CA ALA A 51 6.79 -25.59 19.58
C ALA A 51 5.73 -24.80 18.77
N LEU A 52 4.86 -25.46 17.98
CA LEU A 52 3.88 -24.76 17.13
C LEU A 52 3.00 -23.74 17.88
N PRO A 53 2.51 -24.01 19.11
CA PRO A 53 1.74 -23.01 19.86
C PRO A 53 2.53 -21.74 20.14
N SER A 54 3.81 -21.87 20.51
CA SER A 54 4.72 -20.74 20.76
C SER A 54 5.01 -19.97 19.47
N VAL A 55 5.31 -20.69 18.37
CA VAL A 55 5.53 -20.07 17.04
C VAL A 55 4.27 -19.32 16.58
N ALA A 56 3.09 -19.91 16.77
CA ALA A 56 1.83 -19.26 16.41
C ALA A 56 1.57 -17.99 17.24
N ALA A 57 1.92 -18.00 18.53
CA ALA A 57 1.81 -16.82 19.38
C ALA A 57 2.79 -15.71 18.94
N GLU A 58 4.04 -16.07 18.62
CA GLU A 58 5.06 -15.16 18.11
C GLU A 58 4.60 -14.51 16.79
N LEU A 59 4.13 -15.29 15.83
CA LEU A 59 3.64 -14.79 14.53
C LEU A 59 2.40 -13.91 14.67
N ARG A 60 1.45 -14.25 15.56
CA ARG A 60 0.30 -13.38 15.87
C ARG A 60 0.72 -12.08 16.55
N GLY A 61 1.81 -12.08 17.31
CA GLY A 61 2.36 -10.90 17.95
C GLY A 61 2.95 -9.86 16.99
N LEU A 62 3.24 -10.23 15.74
CA LEU A 62 3.83 -9.31 14.75
C LEU A 62 2.87 -8.21 14.30
N ALA A 63 1.56 -8.49 14.29
CA ALA A 63 0.52 -7.55 13.92
C ALA A 63 -0.75 -7.88 14.69
N ARG A 64 -1.17 -7.01 15.58
CA ARG A 64 -2.38 -7.15 16.39
C ARG A 64 -3.40 -6.09 16.02
N LEU A 65 -4.66 -6.48 15.93
CA LEU A 65 -5.73 -5.52 15.73
C LEU A 65 -5.92 -4.68 17.01
N ARG A 66 -5.75 -3.37 16.89
CA ARG A 66 -6.01 -2.41 17.97
C ARG A 66 -7.42 -1.83 17.90
N SER A 67 -7.84 -1.47 16.70
CA SER A 67 -9.22 -1.04 16.43
C SER A 67 -9.56 -1.23 14.96
N GLU A 68 -10.86 -1.35 14.67
CA GLU A 68 -11.41 -1.39 13.33
C GLU A 68 -12.52 -0.35 13.16
N HIS A 69 -12.60 0.22 11.97
CA HIS A 69 -13.55 1.27 11.63
C HIS A 69 -14.19 0.94 10.29
N ALA A 70 -15.44 0.50 10.34
CA ALA A 70 -16.22 0.15 9.16
C ALA A 70 -16.70 1.41 8.43
N ALA A 71 -16.51 1.45 7.12
CA ALA A 71 -16.99 2.49 6.24
C ALA A 71 -18.31 2.13 5.57
N ALA A 72 -19.08 3.14 5.15
CA ALA A 72 -20.36 2.96 4.49
C ALA A 72 -20.27 2.20 3.15
N ASP A 73 -19.12 2.27 2.46
CA ASP A 73 -18.86 1.60 1.19
C ASP A 73 -18.41 0.12 1.31
N GLY A 74 -18.41 -0.43 2.54
CA GLY A 74 -17.97 -1.79 2.86
C GLY A 74 -16.47 -1.96 3.01
N ALA A 75 -15.68 -0.88 2.98
CA ALA A 75 -14.30 -0.89 3.42
C ALA A 75 -14.22 -0.94 4.95
N THR A 76 -13.07 -1.35 5.49
CA THR A 76 -12.80 -1.28 6.93
C THR A 76 -11.37 -0.85 7.14
N ARG A 77 -11.15 0.26 7.82
CA ARG A 77 -9.82 0.68 8.26
C ARG A 77 -9.43 -0.06 9.52
N LEU A 78 -8.27 -0.68 9.52
CA LEU A 78 -7.68 -1.41 10.64
C LEU A 78 -6.51 -0.60 11.19
N LEU A 79 -6.53 -0.27 12.47
CA LEU A 79 -5.37 0.20 13.20
C LEU A 79 -4.64 -1.04 13.74
N VAL A 80 -3.42 -1.25 13.29
CA VAL A 80 -2.62 -2.44 13.57
C VAL A 80 -1.44 -2.06 14.45
N GLU A 81 -1.33 -2.69 15.60
CA GLU A 81 -0.20 -2.56 16.51
C GLU A 81 0.87 -3.61 16.16
N LEU A 82 2.10 -3.16 16.04
CA LEU A 82 3.28 -3.98 15.79
C LEU A 82 3.90 -4.46 17.11
N ALA A 83 4.81 -5.44 17.02
CA ALA A 83 5.44 -6.04 18.22
C ALA A 83 6.23 -5.05 19.09
N ASP A 84 6.67 -3.94 18.55
CA ASP A 84 7.38 -2.86 19.24
C ASP A 84 6.46 -1.75 19.77
N GLY A 85 5.13 -1.90 19.65
CA GLY A 85 4.14 -0.94 20.10
C GLY A 85 3.84 0.19 19.10
N LEU A 86 4.60 0.30 18.01
CA LEU A 86 4.28 1.23 16.93
C LEU A 86 3.02 0.76 16.19
N THR A 87 2.36 1.70 15.52
CA THR A 87 1.12 1.41 14.80
C THR A 87 1.23 1.72 13.31
N VAL A 88 0.54 0.92 12.51
CA VAL A 88 0.30 1.17 11.09
C VAL A 88 -1.17 0.95 10.77
N GLU A 89 -1.59 1.38 9.62
CA GLU A 89 -2.96 1.16 9.15
C GLU A 89 -2.99 0.24 7.94
N SER A 90 -3.96 -0.66 7.95
CA SER A 90 -4.36 -1.45 6.78
C SER A 90 -5.81 -1.17 6.44
N VAL A 91 -6.20 -1.32 5.19
CA VAL A 91 -7.59 -1.12 4.79
C VAL A 91 -8.10 -2.35 4.07
N LEU A 92 -9.08 -3.01 4.67
CA LEU A 92 -9.89 -4.02 3.99
C LEU A 92 -10.74 -3.32 2.94
N LEU A 93 -10.47 -3.61 1.69
CA LEU A 93 -11.18 -3.01 0.56
C LEU A 93 -12.40 -3.86 0.18
N PRO A 94 -13.41 -3.28 -0.45
CA PRO A 94 -14.46 -4.05 -1.09
C PRO A 94 -13.90 -5.12 -2.06
N ARG A 95 -14.66 -6.17 -2.36
CA ARG A 95 -14.30 -7.24 -3.31
C ARG A 95 -13.02 -8.00 -2.92
N ALA A 96 -12.86 -8.33 -1.63
CA ALA A 96 -11.76 -9.14 -1.11
C ALA A 96 -10.35 -8.54 -1.35
N GLY A 97 -10.23 -7.22 -1.34
CA GLY A 97 -8.96 -6.50 -1.39
C GLY A 97 -8.42 -6.13 -0.01
N LEU A 98 -7.12 -5.93 0.09
CA LEU A 98 -6.44 -5.40 1.26
C LEU A 98 -5.36 -4.40 0.82
N CYS A 99 -5.37 -3.21 1.41
CA CYS A 99 -4.29 -2.25 1.34
C CYS A 99 -3.39 -2.42 2.56
N VAL A 100 -2.08 -2.66 2.36
CA VAL A 100 -1.11 -2.89 3.44
C VAL A 100 -0.05 -1.81 3.49
N SER A 101 0.46 -1.56 4.69
CA SER A 101 1.56 -0.64 4.95
C SER A 101 2.92 -1.34 4.86
N THR A 102 3.94 -0.58 4.43
CA THR A 102 5.32 -1.05 4.29
C THR A 102 6.31 -0.32 5.18
N GLN A 103 5.87 0.77 5.79
CA GLN A 103 6.66 1.62 6.69
C GLN A 103 5.77 2.16 7.81
N VAL A 104 6.36 2.52 8.93
CA VAL A 104 5.77 3.45 9.89
C VAL A 104 6.15 4.85 9.45
N GLY A 105 5.16 5.65 9.01
CA GLY A 105 5.41 6.91 8.32
C GLY A 105 5.84 6.74 6.85
N CYS A 106 6.37 7.81 6.22
CA CYS A 106 6.85 7.78 4.83
C CYS A 106 7.87 8.88 4.57
N ALA A 107 9.01 8.52 3.99
CA ALA A 107 10.06 9.49 3.67
C ALA A 107 9.76 10.38 2.45
N VAL A 108 8.82 10.00 1.56
CA VAL A 108 8.56 10.74 0.30
C VAL A 108 7.99 12.13 0.58
N GLY A 109 7.10 12.25 1.58
CA GLY A 109 6.52 13.53 1.99
C GLY A 109 5.64 14.16 0.91
N CYS A 110 4.82 13.35 0.21
CA CYS A 110 3.88 13.87 -0.78
C CYS A 110 3.00 14.94 -0.16
N ALA A 111 2.91 16.11 -0.80
CA ALA A 111 2.23 17.29 -0.27
C ALA A 111 0.72 17.07 0.01
N PHE A 112 0.12 16.10 -0.67
CA PHE A 112 -1.32 15.76 -0.58
C PHE A 112 -1.60 14.53 0.31
N CYS A 113 -0.61 13.98 1.03
CA CYS A 113 -0.71 12.72 1.77
C CYS A 113 -0.32 12.92 3.24
N MET A 114 -1.15 12.39 4.16
CA MET A 114 -0.89 12.49 5.60
C MET A 114 0.26 11.61 6.08
N THR A 115 0.46 10.44 5.48
CA THR A 115 1.47 9.47 5.92
C THR A 115 2.89 10.05 5.95
N GLY A 116 3.23 10.93 5.00
CA GLY A 116 4.55 11.53 4.91
C GLY A 116 4.75 12.80 5.73
N ARG A 117 3.74 13.29 6.44
CA ARG A 117 3.78 14.58 7.14
C ARG A 117 4.77 14.58 8.31
N ASP A 118 4.76 13.51 9.07
CA ASP A 118 5.61 13.35 10.25
C ASP A 118 6.94 12.62 9.91
N GLY A 119 7.19 12.33 8.64
CA GLY A 119 8.39 11.65 8.16
C GLY A 119 8.31 10.13 8.22
N LEU A 120 9.46 9.50 8.31
CA LEU A 120 9.64 8.05 8.39
C LEU A 120 10.23 7.69 9.75
N ASP A 121 9.53 6.87 10.52
CA ASP A 121 10.07 6.30 11.75
C ASP A 121 10.94 5.07 11.45
N ARG A 122 10.37 4.05 10.79
CA ARG A 122 11.11 2.85 10.39
C ARG A 122 10.49 2.08 9.23
N GLN A 123 11.30 1.20 8.66
CA GLN A 123 10.87 0.19 7.69
C GLN A 123 10.14 -0.96 8.42
N LEU A 124 9.11 -1.53 7.80
CA LEU A 124 8.55 -2.81 8.24
C LEU A 124 9.40 -3.96 7.72
N GLY A 125 9.62 -4.97 8.55
CA GLY A 125 10.20 -6.22 8.08
C GLY A 125 9.20 -7.02 7.25
N SER A 126 9.73 -7.90 6.41
CA SER A 126 8.89 -8.71 5.50
C SER A 126 7.85 -9.56 6.24
N ALA A 127 8.16 -10.06 7.43
CA ALA A 127 7.21 -10.80 8.27
C ALA A 127 6.10 -9.89 8.84
N GLU A 128 6.40 -8.64 9.18
CA GLU A 128 5.39 -7.67 9.65
C GLU A 128 4.43 -7.26 8.53
N ILE A 129 4.92 -7.17 7.30
CA ILE A 129 4.08 -6.91 6.11
C ILE A 129 3.13 -8.10 5.88
N VAL A 130 3.64 -9.33 5.91
CA VAL A 130 2.83 -10.55 5.77
C VAL A 130 1.83 -10.70 6.91
N ALA A 131 2.21 -10.37 8.14
CA ALA A 131 1.34 -10.46 9.31
C ALA A 131 0.08 -9.59 9.18
N GLN A 132 0.15 -8.42 8.53
CA GLN A 132 -1.02 -7.62 8.22
C GLN A 132 -2.01 -8.38 7.30
N VAL A 133 -1.50 -9.14 6.32
CA VAL A 133 -2.33 -9.96 5.44
C VAL A 133 -2.97 -11.11 6.20
N THR A 134 -2.21 -11.77 7.07
CA THR A 134 -2.70 -12.86 7.92
C THR A 134 -3.78 -12.37 8.88
N LEU A 135 -3.55 -11.23 9.55
CA LEU A 135 -4.55 -10.58 10.40
C LEU A 135 -5.82 -10.27 9.61
N ALA A 136 -5.71 -9.66 8.44
CA ALA A 136 -6.86 -9.34 7.60
C ALA A 136 -7.63 -10.61 7.17
N ARG A 137 -6.94 -11.71 6.87
CA ARG A 137 -7.53 -13.00 6.51
C ARG A 137 -8.25 -13.69 7.66
N SER A 138 -7.87 -13.42 8.91
CA SER A 138 -8.64 -13.91 10.08
C SER A 138 -9.97 -13.17 10.25
N LEU A 139 -10.13 -11.98 9.64
CA LEU A 139 -11.35 -11.18 9.69
C LEU A 139 -12.27 -11.45 8.50
N ARG A 140 -11.71 -11.51 7.29
CA ARG A 140 -12.46 -11.84 6.06
C ARG A 140 -11.57 -12.30 4.91
N VAL A 141 -12.18 -12.81 3.84
CA VAL A 141 -11.46 -13.29 2.65
C VAL A 141 -10.64 -12.16 2.02
N VAL A 142 -9.34 -12.43 1.80
CA VAL A 142 -8.41 -11.54 1.08
C VAL A 142 -7.82 -12.29 -0.11
N ARG A 143 -8.10 -11.80 -1.33
CA ARG A 143 -7.63 -12.35 -2.61
C ARG A 143 -6.74 -11.39 -3.39
N LYS A 144 -6.70 -10.12 -2.99
CA LYS A 144 -5.87 -9.08 -3.60
C LYS A 144 -5.18 -8.27 -2.52
N VAL A 145 -3.88 -8.01 -2.66
CA VAL A 145 -3.11 -7.15 -1.76
C VAL A 145 -2.49 -6.02 -2.57
N VAL A 146 -2.70 -4.79 -2.11
CA VAL A 146 -2.08 -3.60 -2.69
C VAL A 146 -1.14 -2.95 -1.67
N PHE A 147 0.12 -2.75 -2.05
CA PHE A 147 1.13 -2.10 -1.22
C PHE A 147 1.04 -0.59 -1.42
N MET A 148 -0.08 -0.01 -0.94
CA MET A 148 -0.45 1.41 -1.09
C MET A 148 -0.89 2.05 0.24
N GLY A 149 -0.64 1.36 1.36
CA GLY A 149 -0.89 1.90 2.69
C GLY A 149 0.16 2.93 3.09
N MET A 150 0.61 2.88 4.33
CA MET A 150 1.66 3.78 4.80
C MET A 150 3.02 3.35 4.24
N GLY A 151 3.78 4.33 3.70
CA GLY A 151 5.14 4.12 3.20
C GLY A 151 5.28 4.05 1.68
N GLU A 152 6.53 4.13 1.22
CA GLU A 152 6.95 3.91 -0.16
C GLU A 152 7.61 2.53 -0.29
N PRO A 153 7.00 1.57 -0.98
CA PRO A 153 7.53 0.20 -1.09
C PRO A 153 8.95 0.14 -1.67
N ALA A 154 9.31 1.02 -2.60
CA ALA A 154 10.65 1.03 -3.18
C ALA A 154 11.73 1.43 -2.17
N HIS A 155 11.40 2.20 -1.12
CA HIS A 155 12.32 2.52 -0.02
C HIS A 155 12.53 1.34 0.93
N ASN A 156 11.63 0.35 0.91
CA ASN A 156 11.69 -0.89 1.70
C ASN A 156 11.75 -2.13 0.79
N LEU A 157 12.42 -2.02 -0.34
CA LEU A 157 12.30 -2.93 -1.48
C LEU A 157 12.55 -4.39 -1.12
N ASP A 158 13.62 -4.71 -0.38
CA ASP A 158 13.96 -6.09 -0.04
C ASP A 158 12.86 -6.77 0.78
N ASN A 159 12.38 -6.10 1.83
CA ASN A 159 11.31 -6.66 2.66
C ASN A 159 9.99 -6.80 1.90
N VAL A 160 9.67 -5.85 1.01
CA VAL A 160 8.45 -5.90 0.20
C VAL A 160 8.52 -7.00 -0.84
N LEU A 161 9.67 -7.22 -1.49
CA LEU A 161 9.85 -8.32 -2.45
C LEU A 161 9.77 -9.68 -1.75
N ASP A 162 10.37 -9.84 -0.57
CA ASP A 162 10.25 -11.06 0.24
C ASP A 162 8.79 -11.37 0.59
N ALA A 163 8.04 -10.32 1.01
CA ALA A 163 6.61 -10.46 1.33
C ALA A 163 5.79 -10.84 0.09
N ILE A 164 6.05 -10.21 -1.06
CA ILE A 164 5.40 -10.51 -2.35
C ILE A 164 5.69 -11.96 -2.76
N GLU A 165 6.94 -12.41 -2.65
CA GLU A 165 7.32 -13.79 -3.01
C GLU A 165 6.57 -14.79 -2.14
N LEU A 166 6.53 -14.59 -0.82
CA LEU A 166 5.83 -15.51 0.08
C LEU A 166 4.31 -15.50 -0.17
N LEU A 167 3.70 -14.33 -0.33
CA LEU A 167 2.26 -14.21 -0.57
C LEU A 167 1.82 -14.79 -1.92
N GLY A 168 2.67 -14.68 -2.95
CA GLY A 168 2.39 -15.24 -4.27
C GLY A 168 2.68 -16.73 -4.39
N SER A 169 3.66 -17.27 -3.63
CA SER A 169 4.00 -18.69 -3.66
C SER A 169 3.17 -19.51 -2.66
N GLU A 170 3.21 -19.16 -1.38
CA GLU A 170 2.57 -19.93 -0.31
C GLU A 170 1.22 -19.31 0.12
N GLY A 171 1.07 -18.00 -0.03
CA GLY A 171 -0.15 -17.28 0.35
C GLY A 171 -1.32 -17.44 -0.62
N ALA A 172 -1.17 -18.18 -1.73
CA ALA A 172 -2.19 -18.42 -2.75
C ALA A 172 -2.83 -17.13 -3.31
N ILE A 173 -2.05 -16.05 -3.43
CA ILE A 173 -2.48 -14.81 -4.09
C ILE A 173 -1.91 -14.80 -5.51
N ALA A 174 -2.79 -14.72 -6.51
CA ALA A 174 -2.34 -14.63 -7.91
C ALA A 174 -1.43 -13.41 -8.12
N HIS A 175 -0.36 -13.54 -8.90
CA HIS A 175 0.65 -12.50 -9.09
C HIS A 175 0.04 -11.14 -9.48
N LYS A 176 -0.92 -11.13 -10.43
CA LYS A 176 -1.67 -9.92 -10.84
C LYS A 176 -2.48 -9.26 -9.72
N ASN A 177 -2.75 -9.99 -8.64
CA ASN A 177 -3.49 -9.51 -7.47
C ASN A 177 -2.57 -9.00 -6.35
N LEU A 178 -1.25 -9.12 -6.52
CA LEU A 178 -0.25 -8.42 -5.72
C LEU A 178 0.11 -7.15 -6.47
N VAL A 179 -0.16 -5.97 -5.91
CA VAL A 179 0.05 -4.69 -6.61
C VAL A 179 1.15 -3.92 -5.89
N PHE A 180 2.32 -3.84 -6.51
CA PHE A 180 3.41 -2.99 -6.03
C PHE A 180 3.17 -1.55 -6.49
N SER A 181 3.06 -0.61 -5.55
CA SER A 181 2.88 0.81 -5.86
C SER A 181 4.14 1.59 -5.53
N THR A 182 4.53 2.53 -6.39
CA THR A 182 5.71 3.36 -6.14
C THR A 182 5.61 4.73 -6.82
N VAL A 183 6.27 5.71 -6.22
CA VAL A 183 6.49 7.03 -6.86
C VAL A 183 7.49 6.97 -8.03
N GLY A 184 8.11 5.80 -8.24
CA GLY A 184 9.11 5.55 -9.26
C GLY A 184 10.52 5.47 -8.65
N ASP A 185 11.16 4.31 -8.82
CA ASP A 185 12.54 4.04 -8.41
C ASP A 185 13.18 3.10 -9.44
N ARG A 186 14.32 3.51 -10.03
CA ARG A 186 14.98 2.73 -11.09
C ARG A 186 15.44 1.35 -10.61
N ARG A 187 15.89 1.25 -9.34
CA ARG A 187 16.31 -0.01 -8.73
C ARG A 187 15.12 -0.96 -8.57
N ALA A 188 13.98 -0.45 -8.08
CA ALA A 188 12.78 -1.25 -7.95
C ALA A 188 12.28 -1.75 -9.30
N LEU A 189 12.20 -0.86 -10.31
CA LEU A 189 11.77 -1.20 -11.68
C LEU A 189 12.71 -2.19 -12.38
N ALA A 190 13.99 -2.19 -12.05
CA ALA A 190 14.95 -3.18 -12.56
C ALA A 190 14.81 -4.54 -11.86
N ARG A 191 14.50 -4.58 -10.56
CA ARG A 191 14.44 -5.82 -9.77
C ARG A 191 13.10 -6.56 -9.87
N LEU A 192 11.98 -5.84 -9.94
CA LEU A 192 10.63 -6.43 -9.98
C LEU A 192 10.44 -7.50 -11.06
N PRO A 193 10.91 -7.32 -12.33
CA PRO A 193 10.72 -8.32 -13.37
C PRO A 193 11.61 -9.56 -13.18
N GLN A 194 12.60 -9.53 -12.30
CA GLN A 194 13.52 -10.65 -12.03
C GLN A 194 12.97 -11.62 -10.97
N GLY A 195 11.96 -11.20 -10.17
CA GLY A 195 11.34 -12.03 -9.15
C GLY A 195 10.59 -13.22 -9.71
N LYS A 196 10.48 -14.31 -8.94
CA LYS A 196 9.63 -15.46 -9.29
C LYS A 196 8.16 -15.06 -9.33
N VAL A 197 7.74 -14.23 -8.39
CA VAL A 197 6.41 -13.60 -8.33
C VAL A 197 6.51 -12.22 -8.94
N LYS A 198 5.77 -11.98 -10.02
CA LYS A 198 5.75 -10.69 -10.73
C LYS A 198 4.45 -9.97 -10.40
N PRO A 199 4.45 -8.98 -9.50
CA PRO A 199 3.24 -8.27 -9.13
C PRO A 199 2.75 -7.37 -10.28
N ALA A 200 1.50 -6.96 -10.26
CA ALA A 200 1.06 -5.81 -11.04
C ALA A 200 1.74 -4.54 -10.51
N LEU A 201 2.01 -3.59 -11.40
CA LEU A 201 2.72 -2.35 -11.05
C LEU A 201 1.77 -1.15 -11.10
N ALA A 202 1.79 -0.36 -10.03
CA ALA A 202 1.14 0.94 -9.95
C ALA A 202 2.21 2.03 -9.82
N LEU A 203 2.17 3.03 -10.72
CA LEU A 203 3.10 4.15 -10.74
C LEU A 203 2.39 5.45 -10.39
N SER A 204 2.82 6.11 -9.33
CA SER A 204 2.36 7.42 -8.90
C SER A 204 2.94 8.48 -9.83
N LEU A 205 2.15 8.92 -10.82
CA LEU A 205 2.58 9.91 -11.82
C LEU A 205 2.27 11.34 -11.34
N HIS A 206 1.01 11.64 -11.06
CA HIS A 206 0.43 12.87 -10.49
C HIS A 206 0.68 14.17 -11.26
N SER A 207 1.63 14.22 -12.17
CA SER A 207 1.87 15.31 -13.12
C SER A 207 2.70 14.82 -14.32
N THR A 208 2.50 15.42 -15.47
CA THR A 208 3.34 15.24 -16.66
C THR A 208 4.47 16.27 -16.70
N SER A 209 4.43 17.29 -15.83
CA SER A 209 5.51 18.25 -15.60
C SER A 209 6.45 17.73 -14.51
N ALA A 210 7.75 17.62 -14.83
CA ALA A 210 8.77 17.24 -13.84
C ALA A 210 8.84 18.23 -12.66
N ALA A 211 8.64 19.52 -12.94
CA ALA A 211 8.66 20.58 -11.95
C ALA A 211 7.47 20.46 -10.97
N LEU A 212 6.24 20.31 -11.48
CA LEU A 212 5.06 20.14 -10.64
C LEU A 212 5.12 18.81 -9.87
N ARG A 213 5.55 17.73 -10.54
CA ARG A 213 5.73 16.44 -9.89
C ARG A 213 6.70 16.52 -8.71
N ALA A 214 7.77 17.30 -8.85
CA ALA A 214 8.75 17.53 -7.78
C ALA A 214 8.17 18.35 -6.61
N GLN A 215 7.25 19.28 -6.87
CA GLN A 215 6.52 20.01 -5.82
C GLN A 215 5.55 19.10 -5.07
N LEU A 216 4.81 18.27 -5.82
CA LEU A 216 3.83 17.34 -5.23
C LEU A 216 4.48 16.19 -4.46
N MET A 217 5.67 15.74 -4.88
CA MET A 217 6.41 14.62 -4.28
C MET A 217 7.90 15.02 -4.07
N PRO A 218 8.19 15.85 -3.07
CA PRO A 218 9.49 16.55 -2.97
C PRO A 218 10.69 15.63 -2.79
N ARG A 219 10.52 14.48 -2.19
CA ARG A 219 11.60 13.50 -1.95
C ARG A 219 11.48 12.24 -2.81
N ALA A 220 10.62 12.24 -3.83
CA ALA A 220 10.62 11.19 -4.85
C ALA A 220 11.92 11.26 -5.69
N PRO A 221 12.43 10.14 -6.21
CA PRO A 221 13.54 10.15 -7.14
C PRO A 221 13.26 11.05 -8.34
N ARG A 222 14.28 11.81 -8.76
CA ARG A 222 14.20 12.70 -9.93
C ARG A 222 14.26 11.85 -11.21
N ILE A 223 13.09 11.44 -11.68
CA ILE A 223 12.90 10.70 -12.93
C ILE A 223 11.93 11.52 -13.77
N GLU A 224 12.31 11.83 -15.01
CA GLU A 224 11.43 12.51 -15.94
C GLU A 224 10.16 11.69 -16.18
N PRO A 225 8.96 12.31 -16.26
CA PRO A 225 7.71 11.59 -16.49
C PRO A 225 7.74 10.67 -17.71
N ALA A 226 8.36 11.12 -18.80
CA ALA A 226 8.53 10.31 -20.00
C ALA A 226 9.40 9.07 -19.76
N GLU A 227 10.53 9.22 -19.05
CA GLU A 227 11.39 8.09 -18.68
C GLU A 227 10.64 7.10 -17.76
N LEU A 228 9.89 7.61 -16.79
CA LEU A 228 9.09 6.78 -15.88
C LEU A 228 8.06 5.96 -16.64
N VAL A 229 7.41 6.56 -17.66
CA VAL A 229 6.45 5.87 -18.52
C VAL A 229 7.13 4.79 -19.36
N GLU A 230 8.30 5.05 -19.94
CA GLU A 230 9.05 4.04 -20.70
C GLU A 230 9.54 2.88 -19.83
N LEU A 231 9.98 3.17 -18.59
CA LEU A 231 10.32 2.12 -17.62
C LEU A 231 9.10 1.26 -17.28
N GLY A 232 7.94 1.89 -17.08
CA GLY A 232 6.67 1.21 -16.85
C GLY A 232 6.27 0.34 -18.05
N GLU A 233 6.33 0.88 -19.28
CA GLU A 233 5.97 0.14 -20.49
C GLU A 233 6.84 -1.11 -20.68
N ARG A 234 8.16 -1.02 -20.41
CA ARG A 234 9.04 -2.20 -20.43
C ARG A 234 8.59 -3.25 -19.43
N TYR A 235 8.22 -2.85 -18.22
CA TYR A 235 7.67 -3.77 -17.22
C TYR A 235 6.36 -4.41 -17.68
N ALA A 236 5.43 -3.61 -18.21
CA ALA A 236 4.15 -4.09 -18.73
C ALA A 236 4.31 -5.16 -19.81
N ARG A 237 5.22 -4.93 -20.76
CA ARG A 237 5.53 -5.88 -21.84
C ARG A 237 6.16 -7.16 -21.32
N ALA A 238 7.07 -7.06 -20.34
CA ALA A 238 7.74 -8.21 -19.73
C ALA A 238 6.81 -9.08 -18.87
N THR A 239 5.76 -8.50 -18.28
CA THR A 239 4.87 -9.21 -17.35
C THR A 239 3.48 -9.50 -17.91
N HIS A 240 3.12 -8.89 -19.04
CA HIS A 240 1.77 -8.90 -19.60
C HIS A 240 0.69 -8.34 -18.67
N TYR A 241 1.07 -7.41 -17.77
CA TYR A 241 0.15 -6.65 -16.92
C TYR A 241 0.19 -5.17 -17.27
N PRO A 242 -0.95 -4.52 -17.51
CA PRO A 242 -0.96 -3.08 -17.79
C PRO A 242 -0.48 -2.30 -16.57
N ILE A 243 0.31 -1.23 -16.81
CA ILE A 243 0.69 -0.30 -15.75
C ILE A 243 -0.54 0.46 -15.28
N GLN A 244 -0.67 0.57 -13.96
CA GLN A 244 -1.72 1.35 -13.32
C GLN A 244 -1.14 2.70 -12.92
N TYR A 245 -1.20 3.73 -13.79
CA TYR A 245 -0.80 5.07 -13.41
C TYR A 245 -1.80 5.64 -12.41
N GLN A 246 -1.30 6.09 -11.26
CA GLN A 246 -2.11 6.71 -10.22
C GLN A 246 -1.97 8.23 -10.33
N TRP A 247 -3.10 8.91 -10.30
CA TRP A 247 -3.17 10.36 -10.40
C TRP A 247 -4.15 10.92 -9.39
N THR A 248 -3.64 11.46 -8.30
CA THR A 248 -4.46 12.22 -7.37
C THR A 248 -4.85 13.53 -8.02
N LEU A 249 -6.14 13.71 -8.32
CA LEU A 249 -6.67 14.92 -8.91
C LEU A 249 -6.81 16.02 -7.85
N LEU A 250 -6.15 17.13 -8.11
CA LEU A 250 -6.10 18.33 -7.27
C LEU A 250 -6.67 19.51 -8.09
N ASP A 251 -7.76 20.11 -7.61
CA ASP A 251 -8.47 21.19 -8.30
C ASP A 251 -7.54 22.38 -8.59
N GLY A 252 -7.53 22.84 -9.84
CA GLY A 252 -6.72 23.97 -10.30
C GLY A 252 -5.19 23.72 -10.29
N ILE A 253 -4.73 22.51 -10.02
CA ILE A 253 -3.29 22.20 -9.94
C ILE A 253 -2.85 21.24 -11.05
N ASN A 254 -3.46 20.05 -11.12
CA ASN A 254 -3.08 19.02 -12.09
C ASN A 254 -4.27 18.42 -12.86
N ASP A 255 -5.35 19.18 -12.95
CA ASP A 255 -6.60 18.82 -13.64
C ASP A 255 -6.87 19.70 -14.88
N GLY A 256 -5.89 20.50 -15.30
CA GLY A 256 -5.97 21.41 -16.44
C GLY A 256 -5.67 20.77 -17.80
N ASP A 257 -5.81 21.59 -18.85
CA ASP A 257 -5.63 21.15 -20.23
C ASP A 257 -4.20 20.71 -20.53
N GLU A 258 -3.20 21.41 -19.99
CA GLU A 258 -1.78 21.07 -20.17
C GLU A 258 -1.47 19.67 -19.68
N GLU A 259 -2.02 19.29 -18.53
CA GLU A 259 -1.83 17.93 -17.98
C GLU A 259 -2.62 16.89 -18.79
N ARG A 260 -3.82 17.22 -19.29
CA ARG A 260 -4.56 16.33 -20.20
C ARG A 260 -3.78 16.05 -21.48
N GLU A 261 -3.25 17.11 -22.12
CA GLU A 261 -2.38 16.97 -23.30
C GLU A 261 -1.12 16.16 -22.99
N GLY A 262 -0.49 16.43 -21.83
CA GLY A 262 0.67 15.69 -21.37
C GLY A 262 0.38 14.20 -21.15
N ILE A 263 -0.75 13.85 -20.53
CA ILE A 263 -1.18 12.47 -20.33
C ILE A 263 -1.37 11.75 -21.65
N VAL A 264 -2.07 12.36 -22.61
CA VAL A 264 -2.27 11.77 -23.93
C VAL A 264 -0.94 11.56 -24.65
N ARG A 265 -0.07 12.58 -24.66
CA ARG A 265 1.26 12.48 -25.28
C ARG A 265 2.11 11.34 -24.68
N LEU A 266 2.02 11.11 -23.37
CA LEU A 266 2.82 10.10 -22.67
C LEU A 266 2.22 8.69 -22.76
N LEU A 267 0.88 8.56 -22.71
CA LEU A 267 0.21 7.28 -22.48
C LEU A 267 -0.58 6.73 -23.66
N ALA A 268 -0.86 7.52 -24.71
CA ALA A 268 -1.55 6.99 -25.89
C ALA A 268 -0.74 5.83 -26.52
N GLY A 269 -1.43 4.69 -26.75
CA GLY A 269 -0.81 3.50 -27.31
C GLY A 269 0.03 2.68 -26.32
N LYS A 270 0.19 3.10 -25.07
CA LYS A 270 0.89 2.32 -24.03
C LYS A 270 -0.02 1.25 -23.41
N TYR A 271 0.58 0.17 -22.94
CA TYR A 271 -0.16 -0.88 -22.24
C TYR A 271 -0.40 -0.46 -20.78
N ALA A 272 -1.36 0.41 -20.59
CA ALA A 272 -1.58 1.12 -19.34
C ALA A 272 -3.04 1.42 -19.05
N VAL A 273 -3.33 1.73 -17.78
CA VAL A 273 -4.60 2.28 -17.29
C VAL A 273 -4.28 3.51 -16.46
N MET A 274 -4.87 4.64 -16.79
CA MET A 274 -4.87 5.84 -15.95
C MET A 274 -5.97 5.74 -14.89
N ASN A 275 -5.61 5.82 -13.63
CA ASN A 275 -6.55 5.93 -12.51
C ASN A 275 -6.57 7.36 -12.01
N LEU A 276 -7.60 8.12 -12.34
CA LEU A 276 -7.87 9.44 -11.77
C LEU A 276 -8.55 9.25 -10.42
N ILE A 277 -7.95 9.78 -9.36
CA ILE A 277 -8.41 9.65 -7.98
C ILE A 277 -8.66 11.06 -7.44
N PRO A 278 -9.91 11.55 -7.42
CA PRO A 278 -10.21 12.84 -6.80
C PRO A 278 -9.70 12.87 -5.37
N TRP A 279 -8.98 13.92 -5.01
CA TRP A 279 -8.32 14.04 -3.73
C TRP A 279 -9.27 13.85 -2.56
N ASN A 280 -8.83 13.13 -1.54
CA ASN A 280 -9.59 12.94 -0.30
C ASN A 280 -9.18 14.04 0.68
N ALA A 281 -10.16 14.78 1.18
CA ALA A 281 -9.92 15.85 2.14
C ALA A 281 -9.19 15.33 3.38
N VAL A 282 -8.18 16.09 3.79
CA VAL A 282 -7.35 15.76 4.94
C VAL A 282 -7.18 17.02 5.79
N PRO A 283 -7.40 16.96 7.12
CA PRO A 283 -7.25 18.13 7.98
C PRO A 283 -5.85 18.75 7.88
N GLY A 284 -5.79 20.06 7.70
CA GLY A 284 -4.55 20.83 7.64
C GLY A 284 -3.80 20.80 6.30
N LEU A 285 -4.36 20.22 5.25
CA LEU A 285 -3.88 20.36 3.87
C LEU A 285 -4.81 21.30 3.08
N ARG A 286 -4.20 22.20 2.28
CA ARG A 286 -4.93 23.25 1.52
C ARG A 286 -5.13 22.86 0.05
N PHE A 287 -5.51 21.62 -0.20
CA PHE A 287 -5.91 21.18 -1.53
C PHE A 287 -7.43 21.16 -1.63
N ALA A 288 -7.95 21.21 -2.83
CA ALA A 288 -9.35 21.04 -3.13
C ALA A 288 -9.56 19.80 -4.03
N ARG A 289 -10.68 19.15 -3.85
CA ARG A 289 -11.14 18.07 -4.72
C ARG A 289 -11.84 18.71 -5.93
N PRO A 290 -11.51 18.33 -7.17
CA PRO A 290 -12.23 18.84 -8.35
C PRO A 290 -13.72 18.49 -8.31
N ALA A 291 -14.54 19.33 -8.91
CA ALA A 291 -15.96 19.05 -9.12
C ALA A 291 -16.13 17.69 -9.83
N PRO A 292 -17.12 16.85 -9.42
CA PRO A 292 -17.33 15.55 -10.01
C PRO A 292 -17.47 15.56 -11.54
N GLU A 293 -18.13 16.59 -12.07
CA GLU A 293 -18.37 16.79 -13.50
C GLU A 293 -17.06 17.06 -14.24
N ARG A 294 -16.15 17.84 -13.65
CA ARG A 294 -14.82 18.13 -14.20
C ARG A 294 -13.95 16.89 -14.24
N ALA A 295 -13.92 16.11 -13.14
CA ALA A 295 -13.19 14.86 -13.08
C ALA A 295 -13.73 13.82 -14.09
N ALA A 296 -15.07 13.74 -14.24
CA ALA A 296 -15.71 12.87 -15.22
C ALA A 296 -15.42 13.30 -16.66
N ALA A 297 -15.48 14.60 -16.96
CA ALA A 297 -15.15 15.15 -18.27
C ALA A 297 -13.71 14.86 -18.67
N MET A 298 -12.75 15.03 -17.74
CA MET A 298 -11.35 14.68 -17.98
C MET A 298 -11.17 13.18 -18.27
N ALA A 299 -11.82 12.31 -17.51
CA ALA A 299 -11.74 10.87 -17.75
C ALA A 299 -12.34 10.46 -19.11
N LEU A 300 -13.45 11.10 -19.51
CA LEU A 300 -14.10 10.85 -20.79
C LEU A 300 -13.24 11.33 -21.96
N ASP A 301 -12.65 12.52 -21.87
CA ASP A 301 -11.76 13.07 -22.88
C ASP A 301 -10.53 12.16 -23.08
N LEU A 302 -9.85 11.78 -22.03
CA LEU A 302 -8.70 10.88 -22.10
C LEU A 302 -9.05 9.53 -22.76
N ASN A 303 -10.22 8.95 -22.42
CA ASN A 303 -10.69 7.71 -23.05
C ASN A 303 -10.94 7.89 -24.55
N ARG A 304 -11.58 8.99 -24.96
CA ARG A 304 -11.81 9.32 -26.41
C ARG A 304 -10.50 9.46 -27.17
N ARG A 305 -9.45 9.90 -26.50
CA ARG A 305 -8.11 10.13 -27.08
C ARG A 305 -7.17 8.91 -26.91
N GLY A 306 -7.72 7.72 -26.60
CA GLY A 306 -6.98 6.46 -26.59
C GLY A 306 -6.20 6.15 -25.30
N VAL A 307 -6.42 6.88 -24.21
CA VAL A 307 -5.86 6.58 -22.90
C VAL A 307 -6.94 5.93 -22.04
N LEU A 308 -6.86 4.60 -21.83
CA LEU A 308 -7.81 3.89 -20.97
C LEU A 308 -7.80 4.48 -19.56
N THR A 309 -8.85 5.22 -19.21
CA THR A 309 -8.93 6.00 -17.98
C THR A 309 -10.10 5.56 -17.12
N LYS A 310 -9.87 5.45 -15.83
CA LYS A 310 -10.87 5.15 -14.80
C LYS A 310 -10.90 6.25 -13.76
N LEU A 311 -12.07 6.82 -13.52
CA LEU A 311 -12.32 7.67 -12.37
C LEU A 311 -12.60 6.75 -11.17
N ARG A 312 -11.81 6.88 -10.10
CA ARG A 312 -11.86 6.01 -8.93
C ARG A 312 -12.08 6.83 -7.66
N ASN A 313 -13.11 6.51 -6.93
CA ASN A 313 -13.23 6.93 -5.55
C ASN A 313 -12.42 5.98 -4.66
N SER A 314 -11.67 6.53 -3.73
CA SER A 314 -11.00 5.73 -2.70
C SER A 314 -12.04 5.09 -1.80
N ALA A 315 -11.83 3.85 -1.42
CA ALA A 315 -12.68 3.19 -0.44
C ALA A 315 -12.34 3.68 0.99
N GLY A 316 -13.34 3.72 1.86
CA GLY A 316 -13.16 4.06 3.27
C GLY A 316 -12.86 5.53 3.57
N GLN A 317 -13.31 6.46 2.70
CA GLN A 317 -13.02 7.90 2.88
C GLN A 317 -13.62 8.47 4.17
N ASP A 318 -14.80 8.00 4.57
CA ASP A 318 -15.55 8.42 5.74
C ASP A 318 -14.93 7.97 7.07
N VAL A 319 -14.01 7.03 7.02
CA VAL A 319 -13.25 6.54 8.18
C VAL A 319 -11.73 6.82 8.06
N ASP A 320 -11.34 7.83 7.28
CA ASP A 320 -9.93 8.17 7.00
C ASP A 320 -9.10 7.02 6.40
N GLY A 321 -9.75 6.07 5.72
CA GLY A 321 -9.12 4.91 5.09
C GLY A 321 -8.76 5.11 3.61
N GLY A 322 -9.14 6.24 3.02
CA GLY A 322 -8.88 6.55 1.62
C GLY A 322 -7.40 6.84 1.32
N CYS A 323 -7.06 6.83 0.03
CA CYS A 323 -5.71 7.16 -0.42
C CYS A 323 -5.27 8.54 0.10
N GLY A 324 -4.11 8.61 0.75
CA GLY A 324 -3.54 9.82 1.33
C GLY A 324 -4.03 10.17 2.74
N GLN A 325 -5.01 9.46 3.30
CA GLN A 325 -5.59 9.77 4.62
C GLN A 325 -4.92 9.04 5.79
N LEU A 326 -4.23 7.91 5.54
CA LEU A 326 -3.65 7.07 6.59
C LEU A 326 -2.56 7.78 7.40
N ARG A 327 -2.67 7.73 8.73
CA ARG A 327 -1.74 8.39 9.68
C ARG A 327 -1.46 7.58 10.94
N ALA A 328 -1.94 6.35 11.06
CA ALA A 328 -1.81 5.49 12.24
C ALA A 328 -2.40 6.11 13.52
N ARG A 329 -3.56 6.76 13.42
CA ARG A 329 -4.24 7.39 14.56
C ARG A 329 -5.55 6.67 14.93
N ALA A 330 -5.89 6.67 16.22
CA ALA A 330 -7.23 6.27 16.65
C ALA A 330 -8.28 7.32 16.23
N ILE A 331 -9.43 6.89 15.70
CA ILE A 331 -10.57 7.77 15.49
C ILE A 331 -11.23 7.98 16.87
N GLY A 332 -11.50 9.22 17.25
CA GLY A 332 -12.23 9.56 18.49
C GLY A 332 -11.45 10.34 19.54
N LEU A 333 -10.16 10.61 19.34
CA LEU A 333 -9.50 11.64 20.11
C LEU A 333 -9.83 13.00 19.47
N PRO A 334 -10.45 13.96 20.21
CA PRO A 334 -10.67 15.30 19.69
C PRO A 334 -9.31 15.90 19.30
N THR A 335 -9.22 16.43 18.09
CA THR A 335 -8.10 17.27 17.68
C THR A 335 -7.95 18.36 18.74
N PRO A 336 -6.74 18.66 19.27
CA PRO A 336 -6.54 19.83 20.10
C PRO A 336 -6.99 21.03 19.27
N THR A 337 -8.10 21.65 19.66
CA THR A 337 -8.49 22.96 19.13
C THR A 337 -7.34 23.90 19.45
N ALA A 338 -6.71 24.47 18.40
CA ALA A 338 -5.76 25.55 18.57
C ALA A 338 -6.43 26.60 19.46
N GLY A 339 -5.85 26.84 20.64
CA GLY A 339 -6.40 27.71 21.65
C GLY A 339 -6.74 29.07 21.05
N ALA A 340 -7.95 29.51 21.27
CA ALA A 340 -8.37 30.86 21.01
C ALA A 340 -7.41 31.78 21.81
N ALA A 341 -6.51 32.45 21.11
CA ALA A 341 -5.75 33.55 21.68
C ALA A 341 -6.75 34.62 22.12
N GLY A 342 -6.89 34.77 23.43
CA GLY A 342 -7.73 35.79 24.07
C GLY A 342 -7.29 37.17 23.60
N GLY A 343 -8.16 37.85 22.85
CA GLY A 343 -8.00 39.24 22.51
C GLY A 343 -8.21 40.07 23.78
N ALA A 344 -7.11 40.61 24.31
CA ALA A 344 -7.18 41.68 25.33
C ALA A 344 -7.70 42.96 24.67
N ASN A 345 -8.89 43.34 25.04
CA ASN A 345 -9.52 44.63 24.69
C ASN A 345 -8.82 45.73 25.45
N VAL A 346 -7.96 46.54 24.82
CA VAL A 346 -7.46 47.80 25.38
C VAL A 346 -8.38 48.89 24.87
N ARG A 347 -9.13 49.53 25.81
CA ARG A 347 -9.87 50.76 25.56
C ARG A 347 -8.90 51.97 25.63
N PRO A 348 -9.05 52.98 24.74
CA PRO A 348 -8.29 54.21 24.87
C PRO A 348 -8.92 55.13 25.93
N GLY A 349 -8.06 55.71 26.76
CA GLY A 349 -8.30 56.89 27.56
C GLY A 349 -7.59 58.07 26.96
#